data_32b7f008b81c25b54105e37e52a6a06f
#
_entry.id   32b7f008b81c25b54105e37e52a6a06f
#
_cell.length_a   1.000
_cell.length_b   1.000
_cell.length_c   1.000
_cell.angle_alpha   90.00
_cell.angle_beta   90.00
_cell.angle_gamma   90.00
#
_symmetry.space_group_name_H-M   'P 1'
#
loop_
_entity.id
_entity.type
_entity.pdbx_description
1 polymer ?
#
loop_
_entity_poly.entity_id
_entity_poly.type
_entity_poly.pdbx_seq_one_letter_code
_entity_poly.pdbx_strand_id
1 'polypeptide(L)'
;KTVLFVTHDVDEAIKMGDRIAVLQKGGKVAQYATPTELLMEPASDFVEDFVGADRALKRLALLRISDIDLWEAPVSRAGEPTAPVTEALRSAEVPHAVLVDDEQRPLGWLSVKDLDQERVPGVADTDPTPILEARWTLRDGLANLLASGSQYGVVVGERGRLAGVLSAEIISD
;
A
#
# COMPACT_ATOMS: atom_id res chain seq x y z
N LYS A 1 3.81 -22.40 23.45
CA LYS A 1 2.57 -22.76 24.16
C LYS A 1 1.39 -22.42 23.28
N THR A 2 0.42 -23.32 23.16
CA THR A 2 -0.86 -23.04 22.49
C THR A 2 -1.77 -22.37 23.52
N VAL A 3 -2.42 -21.27 23.10
CA VAL A 3 -3.40 -20.54 23.93
C VAL A 3 -4.72 -20.58 23.21
N LEU A 4 -5.79 -20.96 23.89
CA LEU A 4 -7.16 -20.85 23.42
C LEU A 4 -7.78 -19.64 24.10
N PHE A 5 -8.17 -18.66 23.29
CA PHE A 5 -8.83 -17.43 23.72
C PHE A 5 -10.27 -17.42 23.21
N VAL A 6 -11.24 -17.12 24.08
CA VAL A 6 -12.64 -17.04 23.71
C VAL A 6 -13.12 -15.61 23.93
N THR A 7 -13.62 -14.99 22.88
CA THR A 7 -14.16 -13.63 22.92
C THR A 7 -15.43 -13.56 22.07
N HIS A 8 -16.25 -12.56 22.29
CA HIS A 8 -17.36 -12.18 21.41
C HIS A 8 -16.98 -10.96 20.51
N ASP A 9 -15.78 -10.43 20.70
CA ASP A 9 -15.25 -9.30 19.94
C ASP A 9 -14.35 -9.80 18.80
N VAL A 10 -14.81 -9.55 17.56
CA VAL A 10 -14.10 -9.96 16.36
C VAL A 10 -12.77 -9.23 16.18
N ASP A 11 -12.67 -7.97 16.62
CA ASP A 11 -11.45 -7.18 16.52
C ASP A 11 -10.36 -7.69 17.46
N GLU A 12 -10.74 -8.15 18.67
CA GLU A 12 -9.81 -8.85 19.56
C GLU A 12 -9.33 -10.15 18.94
N ALA A 13 -10.26 -10.94 18.37
CA ALA A 13 -9.90 -12.20 17.73
C ALA A 13 -8.93 -11.99 16.54
N ILE A 14 -9.18 -10.98 15.70
CA ILE A 14 -8.31 -10.62 14.57
C ILE A 14 -6.93 -10.17 15.02
N LYS A 15 -6.83 -9.41 16.12
CA LYS A 15 -5.55 -8.90 16.64
C LYS A 15 -4.70 -9.95 17.34
N MET A 16 -5.32 -10.92 18.00
CA MET A 16 -4.65 -11.84 18.90
C MET A 16 -4.51 -13.25 18.35
N GLY A 17 -5.37 -13.65 17.42
CA GLY A 17 -5.44 -15.04 16.96
C GLY A 17 -4.56 -15.31 15.74
N ASP A 18 -3.75 -16.36 15.80
CA ASP A 18 -3.13 -16.93 14.60
C ASP A 18 -4.19 -17.62 13.72
N ARG A 19 -5.21 -18.21 14.37
CA ARG A 19 -6.38 -18.81 13.74
C ARG A 19 -7.64 -18.52 14.56
N ILE A 20 -8.75 -18.34 13.86
CA ILE A 20 -10.04 -17.97 14.44
C ILE A 20 -11.08 -19.04 14.08
N ALA A 21 -11.80 -19.52 15.09
CA ALA A 21 -12.99 -20.34 14.91
C ALA A 21 -14.23 -19.50 15.18
N VAL A 22 -15.01 -19.21 14.15
CA VAL A 22 -16.32 -18.54 14.28
C VAL A 22 -17.37 -19.58 14.61
N LEU A 23 -18.06 -19.39 15.73
CA LEU A 23 -19.07 -20.33 16.22
C LEU A 23 -20.48 -19.76 16.04
N GLN A 24 -21.37 -20.57 15.51
CA GLN A 24 -22.81 -20.29 15.49
C GLN A 24 -23.51 -20.79 16.77
N LYS A 25 -24.76 -20.39 16.94
CA LYS A 25 -25.63 -20.88 18.00
C LYS A 25 -25.66 -22.42 18.00
N GLY A 26 -25.47 -23.00 19.18
CA GLY A 26 -25.35 -24.45 19.34
C GLY A 26 -23.92 -25.00 19.19
N GLY A 27 -22.91 -24.16 19.13
CA GLY A 27 -21.50 -24.57 19.08
C GLY A 27 -21.02 -25.10 17.73
N LYS A 28 -21.79 -24.89 16.66
CA LYS A 28 -21.39 -25.30 15.32
C LYS A 28 -20.33 -24.34 14.79
N VAL A 29 -19.20 -24.87 14.31
CA VAL A 29 -18.16 -24.07 13.66
C VAL A 29 -18.66 -23.60 12.28
N ALA A 30 -18.77 -22.29 12.10
CA ALA A 30 -19.15 -21.67 10.83
C ALA A 30 -17.94 -21.53 9.90
N GLN A 31 -16.78 -21.13 10.47
CA GLN A 31 -15.51 -21.04 9.74
C GLN A 31 -14.34 -21.22 10.72
N TYR A 32 -13.25 -21.82 10.24
CA TYR A 32 -11.98 -21.89 10.94
C TYR A 32 -10.86 -21.48 9.98
N ALA A 33 -10.29 -20.29 10.20
CA ALA A 33 -9.41 -19.63 9.24
C ALA A 33 -8.38 -18.74 9.95
N THR A 34 -7.38 -18.26 9.23
CA THR A 34 -6.55 -17.15 9.67
C THR A 34 -7.36 -15.84 9.65
N PRO A 35 -6.93 -14.77 10.36
CA PRO A 35 -7.57 -13.46 10.28
C PRO A 35 -7.73 -12.96 8.84
N THR A 36 -6.70 -13.11 8.02
CA THR A 36 -6.71 -12.68 6.61
C THR A 36 -7.74 -13.48 5.81
N GLU A 37 -7.72 -14.81 5.88
CA GLU A 37 -8.71 -15.67 5.19
C GLU A 37 -10.15 -15.35 5.63
N LEU A 38 -10.36 -15.10 6.93
CA LEU A 38 -11.67 -14.76 7.47
C LEU A 38 -12.22 -13.45 6.90
N LEU A 39 -11.34 -12.46 6.70
CA LEU A 39 -11.69 -11.15 6.13
C LEU A 39 -11.82 -11.18 4.60
N MET A 40 -11.03 -12.00 3.91
CA MET A 40 -11.02 -12.08 2.46
C MET A 40 -12.14 -12.96 1.92
N GLU A 41 -12.35 -14.12 2.55
CA GLU A 41 -13.21 -15.21 2.06
C GLU A 41 -14.15 -15.71 3.17
N PRO A 42 -15.16 -14.90 3.59
CA PRO A 42 -16.14 -15.37 4.55
C PRO A 42 -16.94 -16.55 3.96
N ALA A 43 -17.02 -17.65 4.73
CA ALA A 43 -17.65 -18.89 4.27
C ALA A 43 -19.17 -18.81 4.12
N SER A 44 -19.81 -17.77 4.62
CA SER A 44 -21.26 -17.54 4.55
C SER A 44 -21.62 -16.11 4.93
N ASP A 45 -22.84 -15.69 4.57
CA ASP A 45 -23.42 -14.40 4.96
C ASP A 45 -23.39 -14.19 6.48
N PHE A 46 -23.57 -15.27 7.27
CA PHE A 46 -23.46 -15.21 8.72
C PHE A 46 -22.05 -14.77 9.17
N VAL A 47 -21.01 -15.31 8.55
CA VAL A 47 -19.62 -14.94 8.88
C VAL A 47 -19.33 -13.52 8.39
N GLU A 48 -19.83 -13.15 7.22
CA GLU A 48 -19.69 -11.80 6.67
C GLU A 48 -20.33 -10.74 7.59
N ASP A 49 -21.56 -10.98 8.03
CA ASP A 49 -22.27 -10.12 8.99
C ASP A 49 -21.56 -10.07 10.35
N PHE A 50 -21.01 -11.22 10.79
CA PHE A 50 -20.29 -11.31 12.07
C PHE A 50 -19.00 -10.52 12.07
N VAL A 51 -18.25 -10.52 10.97
CA VAL A 51 -17.01 -9.75 10.80
C VAL A 51 -17.30 -8.25 10.70
N GLY A 52 -18.45 -7.87 10.15
CA GLY A 52 -18.95 -6.50 10.10
C GLY A 52 -18.68 -5.76 8.79
N ALA A 53 -19.42 -4.66 8.62
CA ALA A 53 -19.38 -3.85 7.41
C ALA A 53 -18.04 -3.13 7.19
N ASP A 54 -17.22 -2.99 8.23
CA ASP A 54 -15.89 -2.39 8.19
C ASP A 54 -14.77 -3.39 7.82
N ARG A 55 -15.15 -4.58 7.35
CA ARG A 55 -14.24 -5.66 6.93
C ARG A 55 -13.12 -5.18 6.02
N ALA A 56 -13.42 -4.33 5.05
CA ALA A 56 -12.41 -3.77 4.15
C ALA A 56 -11.33 -2.97 4.90
N LEU A 57 -11.73 -2.14 5.86
CA LEU A 57 -10.78 -1.38 6.68
C LEU A 57 -9.95 -2.27 7.60
N LYS A 58 -10.56 -3.34 8.13
CA LYS A 58 -9.84 -4.34 8.94
C LYS A 58 -8.81 -5.08 8.08
N ARG A 59 -9.15 -5.45 6.84
CA ARG A 59 -8.22 -6.03 5.87
C ARG A 59 -7.01 -5.14 5.66
N LEU A 60 -7.23 -3.84 5.41
CA LEU A 60 -6.14 -2.87 5.20
C LEU A 60 -5.19 -2.75 6.41
N ALA A 61 -5.67 -3.03 7.61
CA ALA A 61 -4.84 -3.02 8.82
C ALA A 61 -3.97 -4.29 8.98
N LEU A 62 -4.29 -5.39 8.29
CA LEU A 62 -3.51 -6.63 8.30
C LEU A 62 -2.47 -6.70 7.18
N LEU A 63 -2.79 -6.15 6.02
CA LEU A 63 -1.90 -6.17 4.85
C LEU A 63 -0.88 -5.04 4.94
N ARG A 64 0.35 -5.33 4.52
CA ARG A 64 1.42 -4.35 4.36
C ARG A 64 1.48 -3.85 2.94
N ILE A 65 2.06 -2.68 2.75
CA ILE A 65 2.33 -2.12 1.43
C ILE A 65 3.24 -3.06 0.62
N SER A 66 4.15 -3.79 1.28
CA SER A 66 5.00 -4.80 0.65
C SER A 66 4.28 -6.06 0.18
N ASP A 67 3.02 -6.27 0.57
CA ASP A 67 2.26 -7.49 0.27
C ASP A 67 1.43 -7.34 -1.02
N ILE A 68 1.44 -6.17 -1.63
CA ILE A 68 0.72 -5.86 -2.88
C ILE A 68 1.69 -5.42 -3.98
N ASP A 69 1.26 -5.55 -5.23
CA ASP A 69 1.97 -5.03 -6.38
C ASP A 69 1.84 -3.50 -6.44
N LEU A 70 2.98 -2.82 -6.43
CA LEU A 70 3.04 -1.36 -6.53
C LEU A 70 3.14 -0.95 -8.00
N TRP A 71 2.63 0.22 -8.32
CA TRP A 71 2.88 0.79 -9.64
C TRP A 71 4.34 1.17 -9.82
N GLU A 72 4.89 0.88 -11.00
CA GLU A 72 6.21 1.32 -11.40
C GLU A 72 6.15 2.75 -11.93
N ALA A 73 6.91 3.66 -11.30
CA ALA A 73 7.12 4.99 -11.84
C ALA A 73 8.43 5.02 -12.63
N PRO A 74 8.49 5.73 -13.76
CA PRO A 74 9.75 6.03 -14.42
C PRO A 74 10.69 6.77 -13.48
N VAL A 75 11.97 6.39 -13.47
CA VAL A 75 12.99 7.01 -12.63
C VAL A 75 14.06 7.65 -13.48
N SER A 76 14.64 8.73 -12.98
CA SER A 76 15.81 9.35 -13.60
C SER A 76 16.69 10.03 -12.55
N ARG A 77 17.94 10.28 -12.93
CA ARG A 77 18.91 11.02 -12.11
C ARG A 77 19.20 12.38 -12.69
N ALA A 78 19.66 13.27 -11.83
CA ALA A 78 20.11 14.58 -12.26
C ALA A 78 21.15 14.51 -13.39
N GLY A 79 20.97 15.33 -14.42
CA GLY A 79 21.87 15.42 -15.57
C GLY A 79 21.73 14.32 -16.62
N GLU A 80 20.89 13.31 -16.41
CA GLU A 80 20.55 12.32 -17.44
C GLU A 80 19.73 12.97 -18.58
N PRO A 81 19.76 12.43 -19.82
CA PRO A 81 18.87 12.88 -20.88
C PRO A 81 17.40 12.71 -20.51
N THR A 82 16.55 13.70 -20.81
CA THR A 82 15.11 13.62 -20.50
C THR A 82 14.32 12.72 -21.44
N ALA A 83 14.79 12.52 -22.67
CA ALA A 83 14.06 11.76 -23.70
C ALA A 83 13.66 10.34 -23.26
N PRO A 84 14.53 9.51 -22.63
CA PRO A 84 14.14 8.17 -22.20
C PRO A 84 13.05 8.17 -21.12
N VAL A 85 13.16 9.05 -20.11
CA VAL A 85 12.18 9.13 -19.03
C VAL A 85 10.86 9.71 -19.53
N THR A 86 10.88 10.65 -20.46
CA THR A 86 9.67 11.20 -21.11
C THR A 86 8.92 10.12 -21.89
N GLU A 87 9.65 9.26 -22.62
CA GLU A 87 9.02 8.15 -23.34
C GLU A 87 8.43 7.12 -22.39
N ALA A 88 9.16 6.75 -21.33
CA ALA A 88 8.68 5.84 -20.30
C ALA A 88 7.41 6.39 -19.61
N LEU A 89 7.34 7.71 -19.38
CA LEU A 89 6.21 8.35 -18.72
C LEU A 89 4.92 8.27 -19.55
N ARG A 90 5.00 8.16 -20.88
CA ARG A 90 3.81 8.02 -21.74
C ARG A 90 3.05 6.72 -21.56
N SER A 91 3.72 5.68 -21.11
CA SER A 91 3.15 4.34 -20.87
C SER A 91 3.05 4.01 -19.39
N ALA A 92 3.42 4.93 -18.50
CA ALA A 92 3.37 4.71 -17.07
C ALA A 92 1.95 4.90 -16.51
N GLU A 93 1.65 4.19 -15.44
CA GLU A 93 0.38 4.29 -14.70
C GLU A 93 0.31 5.56 -13.82
N VAL A 94 1.46 6.19 -13.58
CA VAL A 94 1.58 7.43 -12.82
C VAL A 94 1.96 8.60 -13.74
N PRO A 95 1.42 9.80 -13.50
CA PRO A 95 1.64 10.96 -14.37
C PRO A 95 2.97 11.69 -14.12
N HIS A 96 3.81 11.17 -13.23
CA HIS A 96 5.08 11.77 -12.82
C HIS A 96 6.19 10.72 -12.80
N ALA A 97 7.41 11.14 -13.13
CA ALA A 97 8.59 10.33 -12.88
C ALA A 97 9.18 10.67 -11.50
N VAL A 98 10.05 9.84 -10.99
CA VAL A 98 10.73 10.05 -9.71
C VAL A 98 12.20 10.40 -9.96
N LEU A 99 12.63 11.56 -9.47
CA LEU A 99 14.04 11.91 -9.37
C LEU A 99 14.65 11.09 -8.22
N VAL A 100 15.73 10.37 -8.50
CA VAL A 100 16.44 9.57 -7.49
C VAL A 100 17.92 9.95 -7.42
N ASP A 101 18.54 9.68 -6.26
CA ASP A 101 19.99 9.77 -6.10
C ASP A 101 20.71 8.49 -6.60
N ASP A 102 22.05 8.45 -6.45
CA ASP A 102 22.87 7.31 -6.86
C ASP A 102 22.55 6.02 -6.09
N GLU A 103 22.01 6.13 -4.89
CA GLU A 103 21.56 5.02 -4.05
C GLU A 103 20.10 4.62 -4.30
N GLN A 104 19.44 5.18 -5.32
CA GLN A 104 18.04 4.97 -5.68
C GLN A 104 17.05 5.49 -4.60
N ARG A 105 17.40 6.50 -3.83
CA ARG A 105 16.48 7.13 -2.88
C ARG A 105 15.73 8.27 -3.58
N PRO A 106 14.41 8.38 -3.36
CA PRO A 106 13.61 9.41 -4.01
C PRO A 106 13.97 10.80 -3.49
N LEU A 107 14.17 11.73 -4.42
CA LEU A 107 14.49 13.14 -4.16
C LEU A 107 13.32 14.07 -4.50
N GLY A 108 12.42 13.65 -5.39
CA GLY A 108 11.27 14.45 -5.78
C GLY A 108 10.50 13.85 -6.95
N TRP A 109 9.36 14.48 -7.25
CA TRP A 109 8.56 14.17 -8.43
C TRP A 109 8.99 15.05 -9.61
N LEU A 110 9.15 14.44 -10.78
CA LEU A 110 9.41 15.10 -12.03
C LEU A 110 8.12 15.18 -12.84
N SER A 111 7.66 16.38 -13.10
CA SER A 111 6.52 16.64 -13.98
C SER A 111 6.96 16.68 -15.45
N VAL A 112 6.00 16.68 -16.37
CA VAL A 112 6.28 16.89 -17.80
C VAL A 112 7.04 18.21 -18.06
N LYS A 113 6.79 19.25 -17.25
CA LYS A 113 7.51 20.54 -17.36
C LYS A 113 8.98 20.43 -16.99
N ASP A 114 9.31 19.63 -15.96
CA ASP A 114 10.70 19.39 -15.56
C ASP A 114 11.48 18.64 -16.64
N LEU A 115 10.77 17.90 -17.48
CA LEU A 115 11.31 17.10 -18.58
C LEU A 115 11.31 17.86 -19.94
N ASP A 116 10.82 19.09 -19.99
CA ASP A 116 10.82 19.95 -21.20
C ASP A 116 12.18 20.66 -21.42
N GLN A 117 13.24 19.94 -21.13
CA GLN A 117 14.64 20.37 -21.31
C GLN A 117 15.51 19.16 -21.69
N GLU A 118 16.73 19.41 -22.15
CA GLU A 118 17.61 18.32 -22.63
C GLU A 118 18.05 17.35 -21.51
N ARG A 119 18.16 17.85 -20.28
CA ARG A 119 18.67 17.09 -19.13
C ARG A 119 17.77 17.25 -17.92
N VAL A 120 17.69 16.18 -17.16
CA VAL A 120 16.94 16.13 -15.90
C VAL A 120 17.55 17.13 -14.90
N PRO A 121 16.72 17.99 -14.26
CA PRO A 121 17.19 18.96 -13.29
C PRO A 121 17.78 18.30 -12.05
N GLY A 122 18.69 19.01 -11.37
CA GLY A 122 19.33 18.52 -10.12
C GLY A 122 18.41 18.60 -8.91
N VAL A 123 17.29 19.33 -9.03
CA VAL A 123 16.28 19.50 -7.98
C VAL A 123 14.92 19.38 -8.63
N ALA A 124 14.03 18.59 -8.07
CA ALA A 124 12.66 18.48 -8.50
C ALA A 124 11.83 19.68 -7.97
N ASP A 125 10.84 20.11 -8.72
CA ASP A 125 9.95 21.20 -8.31
C ASP A 125 9.03 20.81 -7.14
N THR A 126 8.83 19.51 -6.96
CA THR A 126 7.93 18.96 -5.94
C THR A 126 8.62 17.88 -5.13
N ASP A 127 8.54 18.00 -3.80
CA ASP A 127 9.02 16.98 -2.88
C ASP A 127 8.34 15.61 -3.12
N PRO A 128 9.02 14.49 -2.84
CA PRO A 128 8.48 13.15 -3.06
C PRO A 128 7.46 12.75 -1.97
N THR A 129 6.52 13.64 -1.65
CA THR A 129 5.55 13.43 -0.56
C THR A 129 4.20 12.93 -1.07
N PRO A 130 3.52 12.05 -0.30
CA PRO A 130 4.03 11.43 0.93
C PRO A 130 5.05 10.33 0.65
N ILE A 131 6.04 10.19 1.54
CA ILE A 131 6.94 9.04 1.55
C ILE A 131 6.35 7.98 2.49
N LEU A 132 6.15 6.78 1.96
CA LEU A 132 5.54 5.65 2.65
C LEU A 132 6.59 4.54 2.80
N GLU A 133 6.60 3.86 3.94
CA GLU A 133 7.50 2.73 4.11
C GLU A 133 6.80 1.42 3.70
N ALA A 134 7.45 0.58 2.91
CA ALA A 134 6.91 -0.69 2.43
C ALA A 134 6.42 -1.61 3.56
N ARG A 135 6.99 -1.48 4.77
CA ARG A 135 6.59 -2.22 5.97
C ARG A 135 5.31 -1.72 6.65
N TRP A 136 4.81 -0.52 6.31
CA TRP A 136 3.58 0.02 6.88
C TRP A 136 2.37 -0.77 6.39
N THR A 137 1.27 -0.68 7.13
CA THR A 137 0.01 -1.28 6.69
C THR A 137 -0.60 -0.48 5.53
N LEU A 138 -1.43 -1.12 4.73
CA LEU A 138 -2.18 -0.41 3.67
C LEU A 138 -3.08 0.68 4.27
N ARG A 139 -3.59 0.46 5.48
CA ARG A 139 -4.36 1.47 6.23
C ARG A 139 -3.52 2.70 6.53
N ASP A 140 -2.27 2.53 6.98
CA ASP A 140 -1.37 3.65 7.26
C ASP A 140 -1.00 4.38 5.96
N GLY A 141 -0.76 3.63 4.88
CA GLY A 141 -0.53 4.18 3.54
C GLY A 141 -1.70 5.05 3.07
N LEU A 142 -2.91 4.52 3.13
CA LEU A 142 -4.12 5.25 2.76
C LEU A 142 -4.33 6.51 3.62
N ALA A 143 -4.13 6.40 4.93
CA ALA A 143 -4.25 7.53 5.84
C ALA A 143 -3.27 8.67 5.49
N ASN A 144 -2.03 8.34 5.12
CA ASN A 144 -1.02 9.32 4.70
C ASN A 144 -1.37 9.96 3.34
N LEU A 145 -1.86 9.19 2.36
CA LEU A 145 -2.34 9.73 1.09
C LEU A 145 -3.47 10.75 1.33
N LEU A 146 -4.46 10.40 2.14
CA LEU A 146 -5.58 11.28 2.47
C LEU A 146 -5.13 12.54 3.23
N ALA A 147 -4.24 12.39 4.21
CA ALA A 147 -3.72 13.51 5.01
C ALA A 147 -2.90 14.50 4.18
N SER A 148 -2.15 14.02 3.19
CA SER A 148 -1.36 14.86 2.28
C SER A 148 -2.19 15.46 1.14
N GLY A 149 -3.41 14.98 0.92
CA GLY A 149 -4.24 15.33 -0.25
C GLY A 149 -3.64 14.84 -1.57
N SER A 150 -2.71 13.89 -1.53
CA SER A 150 -2.04 13.34 -2.71
C SER A 150 -2.74 12.08 -3.21
N GLN A 151 -2.81 11.93 -4.53
CA GLN A 151 -3.30 10.69 -5.16
C GLN A 151 -2.25 9.59 -5.16
N TYR A 152 -0.96 9.95 -5.08
CA TYR A 152 0.18 9.06 -5.19
C TYR A 152 1.12 9.25 -4.01
N GLY A 153 1.69 8.16 -3.52
CA GLY A 153 2.73 8.17 -2.50
C GLY A 153 3.94 7.35 -2.94
N VAL A 154 5.12 7.91 -2.76
CA VAL A 154 6.37 7.22 -3.03
C VAL A 154 6.60 6.18 -1.94
N VAL A 155 6.77 4.91 -2.33
CA VAL A 155 7.06 3.83 -1.40
C VAL A 155 8.56 3.57 -1.37
N VAL A 156 9.12 3.54 -0.17
CA VAL A 156 10.53 3.20 0.06
C VAL A 156 10.66 1.89 0.81
N GLY A 157 11.60 1.08 0.37
CA GLY A 157 12.00 -0.18 0.99
C GLY A 157 13.21 -0.02 1.91
N GLU A 158 14.04 -1.07 1.95
CA GLU A 158 15.26 -1.07 2.73
C GLU A 158 16.22 0.05 2.32
N ARG A 159 16.84 0.69 3.32
CA ARG A 159 17.78 1.82 3.14
C ARG A 159 17.19 3.04 2.45
N GLY A 160 15.86 3.18 2.45
CA GLY A 160 15.18 4.32 1.83
C GLY A 160 15.15 4.28 0.30
N ARG A 161 15.43 3.14 -0.32
CA ARG A 161 15.40 2.99 -1.78
C ARG A 161 13.96 2.96 -2.28
N LEU A 162 13.73 3.53 -3.44
CA LEU A 162 12.44 3.48 -4.12
C LEU A 162 12.02 2.02 -4.36
N ALA A 163 10.83 1.67 -3.93
CA ALA A 163 10.20 0.37 -4.15
C ALA A 163 9.05 0.45 -5.18
N GLY A 164 8.43 1.61 -5.34
CA GLY A 164 7.32 1.83 -6.27
C GLY A 164 6.46 3.00 -5.82
N VAL A 165 5.24 3.06 -6.35
CA VAL A 165 4.24 4.08 -6.05
C VAL A 165 2.95 3.43 -5.58
N LEU A 166 2.41 3.92 -4.48
CA LEU A 166 1.10 3.54 -3.96
C LEU A 166 0.07 4.60 -4.35
N SER A 167 -1.10 4.16 -4.77
CA SER A 167 -2.27 5.02 -4.98
C SER A 167 -3.48 4.48 -4.21
N ALA A 168 -4.50 5.32 -4.04
CA ALA A 168 -5.77 4.88 -3.46
C ALA A 168 -6.49 3.86 -4.35
N GLU A 169 -6.25 3.87 -5.67
CA GLU A 169 -6.81 2.94 -6.64
C GLU A 169 -6.28 1.53 -6.40
N ILE A 170 -4.95 1.34 -6.30
CA ILE A 170 -4.33 0.04 -5.98
C ILE A 170 -4.88 -0.55 -4.67
N ILE A 171 -5.17 0.31 -3.68
CA ILE A 171 -5.67 -0.15 -2.39
C ILE A 171 -7.11 -0.66 -2.49
N SER A 172 -7.86 -0.21 -3.50
CA SER A 172 -9.29 -0.52 -3.69
C SER A 172 -9.53 -1.80 -4.50
N ASP A 173 -8.52 -2.27 -5.25
CA ASP A 173 -8.54 -3.52 -6.01
C ASP A 173 -8.18 -4.74 -5.13
#